data_4b919bcb94ed5eede8df65b87b2cb1c0
#
_entry.id   4b919bcb94ed5eede8df65b87b2cb1c0
#
_cell.length_a   1.000
_cell.length_b   1.000
_cell.length_c   1.000
_cell.angle_alpha   90.00
_cell.angle_beta   90.00
_cell.angle_gamma   90.00
#
_symmetry.space_group_name_H-M   'P 1'
#
loop_
_entity.id
_entity.type
_entity.pdbx_description
1 polymer ?
#
loop_
_entity_poly.entity_id
_entity_poly.type
_entity_poly.pdbx_seq_one_letter_code
_entity_poly.pdbx_strand_id
1 'polypeptide(L)'
;MQGAAAWGEDGAVTDLPFTLRPPRKPEDYPALARVRSAHDPEWPVTPELLRVWDEALDPSLFHTELVAERDGALVGSGQIGHDDFAFEEWRYWGGLTVHPDARGRGIGSALYTALLRQVRERGAREVRTMLTDQPWHEAGRAFLERRGFRRAWERYESRLHTGDVDLGSFGPLLEEVAAHGVELRSVADLAADSQRDRRLWELDWRLFQDVPMGTALTRRPLEAWLKQELEDPTFAPELSFVAVRPGLDDPLTGPYVGYSTLMRNPAGFYVIGMTGVRREDRGRGVAKALKVAAMRALAGAGGGEIRTMNDRPNAAMLEMNSALGFRRGPTHFRYELHLGEGA
;
A
#
# COMPACT_ATOMS: atom_id res chain seq x y z
N MET A 1 28.34 -7.62 -31.35
CA MET A 1 29.20 -6.65 -30.66
C MET A 1 28.25 -5.71 -29.95
N GLN A 2 28.09 -5.90 -28.64
CA GLN A 2 27.27 -5.03 -27.79
C GLN A 2 28.16 -3.89 -27.29
N GLY A 3 27.84 -2.64 -27.67
CA GLY A 3 28.52 -1.47 -27.18
C GLY A 3 28.26 -1.30 -25.69
N ALA A 4 29.29 -1.38 -24.88
CA ALA A 4 29.22 -0.99 -23.47
C ALA A 4 29.09 0.54 -23.40
N ALA A 5 28.03 1.05 -22.74
CA ALA A 5 27.92 2.46 -22.45
C ALA A 5 29.07 2.89 -21.54
N ALA A 6 29.88 3.86 -22.00
CA ALA A 6 30.93 4.45 -21.19
C ALA A 6 30.34 5.48 -20.23
N TRP A 7 30.77 5.45 -18.97
CA TRP A 7 30.45 6.43 -17.94
C TRP A 7 31.45 7.58 -17.99
N GLY A 8 30.98 8.81 -18.13
CA GLY A 8 31.82 9.99 -17.97
C GLY A 8 32.22 10.20 -16.50
N GLU A 9 33.32 10.91 -16.25
CA GLU A 9 33.93 11.17 -14.93
C GLU A 9 32.93 11.86 -13.94
N ASP A 10 31.85 12.48 -14.43
CA ASP A 10 30.78 13.11 -13.63
C ASP A 10 29.54 12.22 -13.40
N GLY A 11 29.60 10.93 -13.72
CA GLY A 11 28.53 9.97 -13.51
C GLY A 11 27.28 10.19 -14.39
N ALA A 12 27.34 11.05 -15.39
CA ALA A 12 26.32 11.22 -16.41
C ALA A 12 26.47 10.13 -17.48
N VAL A 13 25.39 9.40 -17.75
CA VAL A 13 25.32 8.48 -18.90
C VAL A 13 25.18 9.36 -20.14
N THR A 14 26.30 9.69 -20.78
CA THR A 14 26.30 10.43 -22.04
C THR A 14 26.03 9.45 -23.20
N ASP A 15 25.03 9.78 -24.00
CA ASP A 15 24.60 9.09 -25.24
C ASP A 15 23.34 8.19 -25.10
N LEU A 16 22.51 8.41 -24.10
CA LEU A 16 21.18 7.78 -24.08
C LEU A 16 20.17 8.68 -24.82
N PRO A 17 19.22 8.10 -25.56
CA PRO A 17 18.15 8.86 -26.24
C PRO A 17 17.09 9.38 -25.25
N PHE A 18 17.46 9.62 -24.00
CA PHE A 18 16.65 10.15 -22.91
C PHE A 18 17.54 10.73 -21.80
N THR A 19 16.99 11.60 -20.98
CA THR A 19 17.66 12.17 -19.80
C THR A 19 17.03 11.66 -18.51
N LEU A 20 17.86 11.48 -17.46
CA LEU A 20 17.38 11.24 -16.10
C LEU A 20 17.49 12.53 -15.30
N ARG A 21 16.42 12.87 -14.59
CA ARG A 21 16.36 14.03 -13.69
C ARG A 21 15.44 13.78 -12.50
N PRO A 22 15.55 14.54 -11.41
CA PRO A 22 14.48 14.63 -10.41
C PRO A 22 13.16 15.14 -11.05
N PRO A 23 11.99 14.72 -10.54
CA PRO A 23 10.73 15.26 -10.99
C PRO A 23 10.59 16.74 -10.61
N ARG A 24 9.97 17.53 -11.47
CA ARG A 24 9.53 18.91 -11.17
C ARG A 24 8.12 18.83 -10.60
N LYS A 25 7.97 19.08 -9.32
CA LYS A 25 6.69 19.01 -8.62
C LYS A 25 6.14 20.42 -8.39
N PRO A 26 4.86 20.69 -8.71
CA PRO A 26 3.79 19.74 -9.07
C PRO A 26 3.68 19.42 -10.57
N GLU A 27 4.44 20.05 -11.47
CA GLU A 27 4.24 20.08 -12.91
C GLU A 27 4.28 18.67 -13.54
N ASP A 28 5.12 17.78 -13.02
CA ASP A 28 5.30 16.40 -13.54
C ASP A 28 4.22 15.42 -13.06
N TYR A 29 3.39 15.74 -12.05
CA TYR A 29 2.40 14.80 -11.53
C TYR A 29 1.45 14.22 -12.58
N PRO A 30 0.90 14.99 -13.54
CA PRO A 30 0.05 14.41 -14.58
C PRO A 30 0.77 13.37 -15.44
N ALA A 31 2.02 13.64 -15.80
CA ALA A 31 2.85 12.73 -16.59
C ALA A 31 3.29 11.50 -15.80
N LEU A 32 3.63 11.66 -14.52
CA LEU A 32 3.93 10.57 -13.59
C LEU A 32 2.73 9.64 -13.40
N ALA A 33 1.54 10.22 -13.18
CA ALA A 33 0.31 9.45 -13.03
C ALA A 33 0.03 8.60 -14.28
N ARG A 34 0.20 9.18 -15.48
CA ARG A 34 0.06 8.46 -16.74
C ARG A 34 1.06 7.28 -16.86
N VAL A 35 2.33 7.51 -16.57
CA VAL A 35 3.38 6.48 -16.68
C VAL A 35 3.13 5.36 -15.69
N ARG A 36 2.80 5.68 -14.43
CA ARG A 36 2.54 4.69 -13.38
C ARG A 36 1.27 3.87 -13.66
N SER A 37 0.18 4.54 -14.07
CA SER A 37 -1.09 3.85 -14.42
C SER A 37 -0.96 2.97 -15.66
N ALA A 38 -0.14 3.35 -16.65
CA ALA A 38 0.14 2.50 -17.80
C ALA A 38 0.98 1.25 -17.47
N HIS A 39 1.71 1.27 -16.36
CA HIS A 39 2.45 0.10 -15.88
C HIS A 39 1.54 -0.92 -15.19
N ASP A 40 0.60 -0.43 -14.38
CA ASP A 40 -0.40 -1.26 -13.71
C ASP A 40 -1.80 -0.69 -13.93
N PRO A 41 -2.49 -1.13 -14.98
CA PRO A 41 -3.81 -0.61 -15.33
C PRO A 41 -4.92 -0.99 -14.34
N GLU A 42 -4.71 -1.99 -13.50
CA GLU A 42 -5.64 -2.36 -12.43
C GLU A 42 -5.49 -1.48 -11.17
N TRP A 43 -4.35 -0.79 -11.03
CA TRP A 43 -4.05 0.08 -9.89
C TRP A 43 -3.61 1.48 -10.35
N PRO A 44 -4.50 2.21 -11.05
CA PRO A 44 -4.17 3.56 -11.52
C PRO A 44 -3.99 4.52 -10.36
N VAL A 45 -3.17 5.53 -10.60
CA VAL A 45 -2.95 6.64 -9.67
C VAL A 45 -3.34 7.97 -10.33
N THR A 46 -3.73 8.95 -9.52
CA THR A 46 -4.05 10.31 -9.99
C THR A 46 -2.95 11.29 -9.60
N PRO A 47 -2.85 12.45 -10.28
CA PRO A 47 -1.93 13.52 -9.87
C PRO A 47 -2.13 13.96 -8.43
N GLU A 48 -3.41 14.02 -7.99
CA GLU A 48 -3.78 14.40 -6.63
C GLU A 48 -3.25 13.40 -5.60
N LEU A 49 -3.42 12.10 -5.88
CA LEU A 49 -2.94 11.04 -5.00
C LEU A 49 -1.41 11.06 -4.88
N LEU A 50 -0.70 11.28 -6.00
CA LEU A 50 0.75 11.42 -5.98
C LEU A 50 1.21 12.61 -5.14
N ARG A 51 0.52 13.75 -5.23
CA ARG A 51 0.80 14.94 -4.42
C ARG A 51 0.65 14.64 -2.93
N VAL A 52 -0.46 14.02 -2.54
CA VAL A 52 -0.72 13.70 -1.13
C VAL A 52 0.31 12.72 -0.57
N TRP A 53 0.67 11.69 -1.34
CA TRP A 53 1.72 10.76 -0.92
C TRP A 53 3.07 11.44 -0.73
N ASP A 54 3.44 12.38 -1.62
CA ASP A 54 4.67 13.14 -1.48
C ASP A 54 4.66 14.04 -0.24
N GLU A 55 3.54 14.72 0.03
CA GLU A 55 3.36 15.58 1.20
C GLU A 55 3.33 14.79 2.53
N ALA A 56 2.97 13.52 2.45
CA ALA A 56 2.92 12.61 3.61
C ALA A 56 4.26 11.92 3.91
N LEU A 57 5.28 12.08 3.05
CA LEU A 57 6.61 11.51 3.31
C LEU A 57 7.21 12.12 4.58
N ASP A 58 7.78 11.27 5.43
CA ASP A 58 8.53 11.72 6.60
C ASP A 58 9.85 12.36 6.14
N PRO A 59 10.06 13.68 6.35
CA PRO A 59 11.26 14.37 5.90
C PRO A 59 12.56 13.92 6.62
N SER A 60 12.44 13.19 7.71
CA SER A 60 13.59 12.60 8.41
C SER A 60 14.10 11.33 7.75
N LEU A 61 13.30 10.70 6.89
CA LEU A 61 13.66 9.48 6.18
C LEU A 61 14.20 9.80 4.79
N PHE A 62 15.20 9.03 4.37
CA PHE A 62 15.73 9.18 3.02
C PHE A 62 14.71 8.70 1.99
N HIS A 63 14.42 9.56 1.03
CA HIS A 63 13.64 9.25 -0.17
C HIS A 63 14.22 9.98 -1.38
N THR A 64 14.23 9.35 -2.53
CA THR A 64 14.64 9.94 -3.81
C THR A 64 13.80 9.41 -4.96
N GLU A 65 13.55 10.25 -5.94
CA GLU A 65 12.81 9.94 -7.14
C GLU A 65 13.52 10.48 -8.38
N LEU A 66 13.53 9.70 -9.45
CA LEU A 66 14.05 10.08 -10.77
C LEU A 66 13.00 9.80 -11.83
N VAL A 67 12.96 10.66 -12.84
CA VAL A 67 12.17 10.48 -14.05
C VAL A 67 13.07 10.35 -15.27
N ALA A 68 12.62 9.57 -16.25
CA ALA A 68 13.23 9.50 -17.57
C ALA A 68 12.41 10.32 -18.55
N GLU A 69 13.03 11.33 -19.15
CA GLU A 69 12.42 12.21 -20.15
C GLU A 69 13.03 11.95 -21.52
N ARG A 70 12.17 11.78 -22.53
CA ARG A 70 12.53 11.61 -23.92
C ARG A 70 11.63 12.46 -24.81
N ASP A 71 12.22 13.27 -25.68
CA ASP A 71 11.49 14.16 -26.61
C ASP A 71 10.47 15.07 -25.88
N GLY A 72 10.82 15.56 -24.68
CA GLY A 72 9.99 16.39 -23.81
C GLY A 72 8.87 15.65 -23.09
N ALA A 73 8.77 14.31 -23.20
CA ALA A 73 7.76 13.52 -22.53
C ALA A 73 8.38 12.61 -21.45
N LEU A 74 7.72 12.46 -20.29
CA LEU A 74 8.10 11.46 -19.29
C LEU A 74 7.70 10.08 -19.80
N VAL A 75 8.68 9.18 -19.84
CA VAL A 75 8.55 7.79 -20.34
C VAL A 75 8.90 6.75 -19.28
N GLY A 76 9.39 7.17 -18.12
CA GLY A 76 9.68 6.30 -17.00
C GLY A 76 9.86 7.08 -15.72
N SER A 77 9.70 6.42 -14.59
CA SER A 77 10.01 6.93 -13.26
C SER A 77 10.55 5.82 -12.37
N GLY A 78 11.28 6.19 -11.34
CA GLY A 78 11.70 5.27 -10.30
C GLY A 78 11.93 6.03 -9.01
N GLN A 79 11.64 5.38 -7.90
CA GLN A 79 11.82 5.92 -6.55
C GLN A 79 12.44 4.87 -5.64
N ILE A 80 13.17 5.31 -4.64
CA ILE A 80 13.71 4.45 -3.60
C ILE A 80 13.86 5.25 -2.30
N GLY A 81 13.53 4.64 -1.17
CA GLY A 81 13.60 5.29 0.13
C GLY A 81 13.45 4.30 1.28
N HIS A 82 13.49 4.80 2.50
CA HIS A 82 13.16 4.02 3.66
C HIS A 82 11.65 3.75 3.74
N ASP A 83 11.30 2.66 4.43
CA ASP A 83 9.94 2.32 4.75
C ASP A 83 9.61 2.92 6.14
N ASP A 84 8.56 3.75 6.24
CA ASP A 84 8.21 4.47 7.46
C ASP A 84 7.56 3.59 8.54
N PHE A 85 6.87 2.51 8.12
CA PHE A 85 6.24 1.56 9.05
C PHE A 85 7.12 0.35 9.40
N ALA A 86 8.26 0.18 8.72
CA ALA A 86 9.20 -0.92 8.95
C ALA A 86 10.64 -0.44 8.73
N PHE A 87 11.02 0.65 9.41
CA PHE A 87 12.29 1.31 9.23
C PHE A 87 13.48 0.45 9.69
N GLU A 88 14.48 0.38 8.80
CA GLU A 88 15.82 -0.11 9.07
C GLU A 88 16.80 0.73 8.26
N GLU A 89 17.82 1.28 8.88
CA GLU A 89 18.78 2.19 8.24
C GLU A 89 19.44 1.61 6.97
N TRP A 90 19.62 0.29 6.94
CA TRP A 90 20.28 -0.45 5.87
C TRP A 90 19.33 -1.02 4.81
N ARG A 91 18.01 -0.88 4.98
CA ARG A 91 16.99 -1.47 4.11
C ARG A 91 16.19 -0.40 3.40
N TYR A 92 16.03 -0.57 2.12
CA TYR A 92 15.32 0.37 1.26
C TYR A 92 14.20 -0.31 0.50
N TRP A 93 13.13 0.41 0.31
CA TRP A 93 12.02 0.01 -0.52
C TRP A 93 11.99 0.88 -1.77
N GLY A 94 11.85 0.28 -2.97
CA GLY A 94 11.84 1.04 -4.21
C GLY A 94 11.10 0.35 -5.33
N GLY A 95 10.86 1.09 -6.38
CA GLY A 95 10.25 0.59 -7.60
C GLY A 95 10.58 1.48 -8.77
N LEU A 96 10.48 0.92 -9.95
CA LEU A 96 10.62 1.67 -11.20
C LEU A 96 9.54 1.24 -12.20
N THR A 97 9.16 2.19 -13.02
CA THR A 97 8.13 2.05 -14.03
C THR A 97 8.62 2.61 -15.35
N VAL A 98 8.45 1.85 -16.42
CA VAL A 98 8.70 2.34 -17.78
C VAL A 98 7.41 2.17 -18.58
N HIS A 99 6.96 3.26 -19.21
CA HIS A 99 5.79 3.24 -20.08
C HIS A 99 5.92 2.09 -21.10
N PRO A 100 4.90 1.28 -21.34
CA PRO A 100 4.98 0.11 -22.23
C PRO A 100 5.65 0.41 -23.58
N ASP A 101 5.29 1.51 -24.25
CA ASP A 101 5.83 1.91 -25.56
C ASP A 101 7.29 2.36 -25.52
N ALA A 102 7.85 2.58 -24.34
CA ALA A 102 9.24 3.00 -24.16
C ALA A 102 10.16 1.88 -23.65
N ARG A 103 9.61 0.68 -23.40
CA ARG A 103 10.38 -0.47 -22.93
C ARG A 103 11.42 -0.95 -23.97
N GLY A 104 12.41 -1.73 -23.51
CA GLY A 104 13.46 -2.28 -24.38
C GLY A 104 14.54 -1.29 -24.83
N ARG A 105 14.55 -0.06 -24.32
CA ARG A 105 15.46 1.03 -24.73
C ARG A 105 16.46 1.45 -23.65
N GLY A 106 16.71 0.59 -22.66
CA GLY A 106 17.68 0.86 -21.59
C GLY A 106 17.18 1.72 -20.43
N ILE A 107 15.99 2.36 -20.53
CA ILE A 107 15.44 3.30 -19.52
C ILE A 107 15.38 2.66 -18.12
N GLY A 108 14.79 1.46 -18.01
CA GLY A 108 14.70 0.76 -16.74
C GLY A 108 16.05 0.42 -16.12
N SER A 109 17.06 0.10 -16.96
CA SER A 109 18.42 -0.17 -16.49
C SER A 109 19.10 1.10 -15.99
N ALA A 110 18.93 2.22 -16.68
CA ALA A 110 19.49 3.50 -16.27
C ALA A 110 18.89 3.99 -14.93
N LEU A 111 17.55 3.96 -14.79
CA LEU A 111 16.86 4.29 -13.54
C LEU A 111 17.33 3.37 -12.39
N TYR A 112 17.38 2.07 -12.62
CA TYR A 112 17.85 1.09 -11.63
C TYR A 112 19.26 1.41 -11.16
N THR A 113 20.19 1.61 -12.08
CA THR A 113 21.60 1.88 -11.75
C THR A 113 21.76 3.19 -10.98
N ALA A 114 21.05 4.24 -11.40
CA ALA A 114 21.12 5.54 -10.74
C ALA A 114 20.56 5.50 -9.31
N LEU A 115 19.40 4.84 -9.10
CA LEU A 115 18.78 4.71 -7.78
C LEU A 115 19.60 3.79 -6.86
N LEU A 116 20.05 2.64 -7.38
CA LEU A 116 20.85 1.69 -6.59
C LEU A 116 22.16 2.30 -6.12
N ARG A 117 22.83 3.13 -6.95
CA ARG A 117 24.03 3.84 -6.54
C ARG A 117 23.78 4.71 -5.31
N GLN A 118 22.71 5.51 -5.31
CA GLN A 118 22.39 6.42 -4.20
C GLN A 118 22.21 5.69 -2.85
N VAL A 119 21.59 4.51 -2.85
CA VAL A 119 21.40 3.76 -1.61
C VAL A 119 22.64 2.96 -1.21
N ARG A 120 23.45 2.49 -2.18
CA ARG A 120 24.77 1.88 -1.89
C ARG A 120 25.71 2.85 -1.19
N GLU A 121 25.78 4.09 -1.65
CA GLU A 121 26.55 5.16 -1.01
C GLU A 121 26.08 5.45 0.44
N ARG A 122 24.87 5.02 0.80
CA ARG A 122 24.29 5.10 2.14
C ARG A 122 24.40 3.80 2.96
N GLY A 123 25.15 2.82 2.47
CA GLY A 123 25.33 1.55 3.19
C GLY A 123 24.15 0.58 3.09
N ALA A 124 23.35 0.67 2.03
CA ALA A 124 22.26 -0.28 1.81
C ALA A 124 22.75 -1.72 1.78
N ARG A 125 22.11 -2.60 2.53
CA ARG A 125 22.34 -4.05 2.54
C ARG A 125 21.21 -4.83 1.88
N GLU A 126 20.02 -4.23 1.80
CA GLU A 126 18.84 -4.85 1.21
C GLU A 126 17.97 -3.83 0.49
N VAL A 127 17.51 -4.21 -0.70
CA VAL A 127 16.51 -3.45 -1.46
C VAL A 127 15.31 -4.36 -1.70
N ARG A 128 14.13 -3.84 -1.38
CA ARG A 128 12.84 -4.50 -1.57
C ARG A 128 12.02 -3.84 -2.68
N THR A 129 11.23 -4.63 -3.35
CA THR A 129 10.22 -4.17 -4.30
C THR A 129 9.07 -5.18 -4.40
N MET A 130 7.97 -4.79 -5.03
CA MET A 130 6.82 -5.68 -5.21
C MET A 130 6.35 -5.69 -6.66
N LEU A 131 6.01 -6.88 -7.16
CA LEU A 131 5.33 -7.10 -8.44
C LEU A 131 4.29 -8.21 -8.27
N THR A 132 3.31 -8.24 -9.17
CA THR A 132 2.26 -9.27 -9.16
C THR A 132 2.57 -10.38 -10.16
N ASP A 133 1.79 -11.47 -10.12
CA ASP A 133 1.79 -12.53 -11.14
C ASP A 133 1.10 -12.14 -12.46
N GLN A 134 0.55 -10.94 -12.53
CA GLN A 134 -0.14 -10.44 -13.71
C GLN A 134 0.78 -10.38 -14.96
N PRO A 135 0.23 -10.63 -16.18
CA PRO A 135 1.03 -10.69 -17.41
C PRO A 135 1.83 -9.41 -17.69
N TRP A 136 1.28 -8.22 -17.41
CA TRP A 136 1.97 -6.95 -17.65
C TRP A 136 3.18 -6.72 -16.74
N HIS A 137 3.32 -7.51 -15.64
CA HIS A 137 4.49 -7.51 -14.76
C HIS A 137 5.55 -8.56 -15.13
N GLU A 138 5.31 -9.42 -16.12
CA GLU A 138 6.24 -10.49 -16.51
C GLU A 138 7.63 -9.96 -16.88
N ALA A 139 7.68 -8.93 -17.73
CA ALA A 139 8.94 -8.29 -18.10
C ALA A 139 9.67 -7.67 -16.88
N GLY A 140 8.91 -7.13 -15.91
CA GLY A 140 9.42 -6.59 -14.65
C GLY A 140 10.00 -7.70 -13.77
N ARG A 141 9.29 -8.82 -13.60
CA ARG A 141 9.80 -9.98 -12.84
C ARG A 141 11.12 -10.50 -13.44
N ALA A 142 11.15 -10.71 -14.74
CA ALA A 142 12.37 -11.13 -15.45
C ALA A 142 13.50 -10.09 -15.33
N PHE A 143 13.18 -8.79 -15.29
CA PHE A 143 14.17 -7.72 -15.09
C PHE A 143 14.79 -7.80 -13.69
N LEU A 144 14.00 -8.03 -12.64
CA LEU A 144 14.46 -8.17 -11.26
C LEU A 144 15.31 -9.44 -11.08
N GLU A 145 14.83 -10.58 -11.56
CA GLU A 145 15.48 -11.88 -11.39
C GLU A 145 16.86 -11.91 -12.07
N ARG A 146 17.01 -11.30 -13.27
CA ARG A 146 18.32 -11.14 -13.94
C ARG A 146 19.30 -10.24 -13.16
N ARG A 147 18.82 -9.44 -12.20
CA ARG A 147 19.62 -8.57 -11.34
C ARG A 147 19.85 -9.13 -9.94
N GLY A 148 19.49 -10.40 -9.74
CA GLY A 148 19.74 -11.10 -8.49
C GLY A 148 18.66 -10.92 -7.42
N PHE A 149 17.55 -10.23 -7.73
CA PHE A 149 16.41 -10.22 -6.83
C PHE A 149 15.79 -11.61 -6.72
N ARG A 150 15.37 -11.96 -5.53
CA ARG A 150 14.70 -13.24 -5.24
C ARG A 150 13.34 -12.99 -4.60
N ARG A 151 12.37 -13.85 -4.90
CA ARG A 151 11.07 -13.84 -4.22
C ARG A 151 11.26 -14.26 -2.78
N ALA A 152 10.86 -13.41 -1.85
CA ALA A 152 11.01 -13.62 -0.41
C ALA A 152 9.68 -13.72 0.32
N TRP A 153 8.59 -13.14 -0.23
CA TRP A 153 7.30 -13.08 0.43
C TRP A 153 6.16 -13.06 -0.57
N GLU A 154 5.00 -13.58 -0.14
CA GLU A 154 3.77 -13.60 -0.95
C GLU A 154 2.63 -12.94 -0.17
N ARG A 155 1.88 -12.09 -0.88
CA ARG A 155 0.60 -11.53 -0.43
C ARG A 155 -0.47 -11.92 -1.43
N TYR A 156 -1.64 -12.25 -0.93
CA TYR A 156 -2.77 -12.65 -1.75
C TYR A 156 -3.77 -11.51 -1.80
N GLU A 157 -4.07 -11.04 -3.00
CA GLU A 157 -5.22 -10.21 -3.22
C GLU A 157 -6.48 -11.08 -3.19
N SER A 158 -7.55 -10.56 -2.59
CA SER A 158 -8.87 -11.18 -2.58
C SER A 158 -9.89 -10.14 -3.01
N ARG A 159 -10.83 -10.52 -3.86
CA ARG A 159 -11.83 -9.64 -4.47
C ARG A 159 -13.24 -10.12 -4.17
N LEU A 160 -14.14 -9.17 -3.94
CA LEU A 160 -15.55 -9.42 -3.73
C LEU A 160 -16.36 -8.30 -4.37
N HIS A 161 -17.42 -8.61 -5.10
CA HIS A 161 -18.42 -7.62 -5.49
C HIS A 161 -19.62 -7.71 -4.56
N THR A 162 -20.05 -6.58 -4.00
CA THR A 162 -21.14 -6.58 -2.99
C THR A 162 -22.46 -7.13 -3.51
N GLY A 163 -22.71 -7.05 -4.82
CA GLY A 163 -23.89 -7.63 -5.47
C GLY A 163 -23.87 -9.16 -5.59
N ASP A 164 -22.74 -9.81 -5.39
CA ASP A 164 -22.58 -11.28 -5.48
C ASP A 164 -22.82 -11.98 -4.14
N VAL A 165 -23.10 -11.21 -3.06
CA VAL A 165 -23.18 -11.73 -1.69
C VAL A 165 -24.54 -11.42 -1.08
N ASP A 166 -25.20 -12.45 -0.52
CA ASP A 166 -26.38 -12.25 0.32
C ASP A 166 -25.97 -11.66 1.67
N LEU A 167 -25.93 -10.32 1.71
CA LEU A 167 -25.60 -9.58 2.94
C LEU A 167 -26.66 -9.75 4.04
N GLY A 168 -27.89 -10.18 3.72
CA GLY A 168 -28.93 -10.49 4.68
C GLY A 168 -28.57 -11.68 5.58
N SER A 169 -27.89 -12.68 5.03
CA SER A 169 -27.46 -13.89 5.75
C SER A 169 -26.55 -13.61 6.96
N PHE A 170 -25.92 -12.44 7.03
CA PHE A 170 -25.07 -12.02 8.15
C PHE A 170 -25.84 -11.31 9.29
N GLY A 171 -27.19 -11.24 9.24
CA GLY A 171 -28.00 -10.69 10.32
C GLY A 171 -27.65 -11.27 11.69
N PRO A 172 -27.68 -12.61 11.86
CA PRO A 172 -27.37 -13.25 13.14
C PRO A 172 -25.99 -12.90 13.70
N LEU A 173 -24.96 -12.76 12.84
CA LEU A 173 -23.61 -12.32 13.26
C LEU A 173 -23.63 -10.92 13.87
N LEU A 174 -24.35 -9.98 13.24
CA LEU A 174 -24.43 -8.60 13.74
C LEU A 174 -25.21 -8.52 15.05
N GLU A 175 -26.28 -9.32 15.20
CA GLU A 175 -27.04 -9.45 16.45
C GLU A 175 -26.20 -10.04 17.57
N GLU A 176 -25.39 -11.08 17.30
CA GLU A 176 -24.47 -11.66 18.27
C GLU A 176 -23.41 -10.66 18.74
N VAL A 177 -22.82 -9.90 17.82
CA VAL A 177 -21.82 -8.86 18.15
C VAL A 177 -22.47 -7.76 19.01
N ALA A 178 -23.69 -7.34 18.68
CA ALA A 178 -24.44 -6.37 19.47
C ALA A 178 -24.78 -6.93 20.88
N ALA A 179 -25.16 -8.19 21.00
CA ALA A 179 -25.40 -8.86 22.27
C ALA A 179 -24.15 -8.94 23.18
N HIS A 180 -22.97 -8.92 22.59
CA HIS A 180 -21.69 -8.77 23.30
C HIS A 180 -21.37 -7.32 23.72
N GLY A 181 -22.31 -6.38 23.55
CA GLY A 181 -22.17 -4.98 23.90
C GLY A 181 -21.21 -4.21 22.97
N VAL A 182 -21.12 -4.61 21.71
CA VAL A 182 -20.30 -3.93 20.70
C VAL A 182 -21.21 -3.29 19.65
N GLU A 183 -21.06 -1.97 19.47
CA GLU A 183 -21.72 -1.20 18.43
C GLU A 183 -20.76 -0.99 17.25
N LEU A 184 -21.29 -1.05 16.03
CA LEU A 184 -20.54 -0.74 14.81
C LEU A 184 -20.94 0.68 14.35
N ARG A 185 -19.98 1.60 14.37
CA ARG A 185 -20.17 2.99 13.98
C ARG A 185 -19.26 3.34 12.81
N SER A 186 -19.75 4.08 11.83
CA SER A 186 -18.84 4.59 10.80
C SER A 186 -17.86 5.62 11.39
N VAL A 187 -16.70 5.80 10.78
CA VAL A 187 -15.75 6.85 11.19
C VAL A 187 -16.40 8.23 11.05
N ALA A 188 -17.29 8.41 10.08
CA ALA A 188 -18.06 9.63 9.91
C ALA A 188 -19.01 9.90 11.10
N ASP A 189 -19.70 8.86 11.62
CA ASP A 189 -20.59 8.98 12.79
C ASP A 189 -19.85 9.35 14.07
N LEU A 190 -18.55 9.12 14.12
CA LEU A 190 -17.69 9.44 15.26
C LEU A 190 -17.08 10.85 15.19
N ALA A 191 -17.50 11.69 14.25
CA ALA A 191 -16.97 13.05 14.07
C ALA A 191 -17.13 13.95 15.32
N ALA A 192 -18.11 13.69 16.19
CA ALA A 192 -18.30 14.41 17.43
C ALA A 192 -17.32 14.00 18.56
N ASP A 193 -16.60 12.89 18.43
CA ASP A 193 -15.57 12.49 19.38
C ASP A 193 -14.28 13.25 19.12
N SER A 194 -13.97 14.25 19.94
CA SER A 194 -12.75 15.06 19.82
C SER A 194 -11.45 14.26 19.99
N GLN A 195 -11.52 13.04 20.52
CA GLN A 195 -10.39 12.14 20.68
C GLN A 195 -10.33 11.05 19.60
N ARG A 196 -11.29 11.03 18.64
CA ARG A 196 -11.41 9.99 17.61
C ARG A 196 -10.10 9.66 16.92
N ASP A 197 -9.43 10.66 16.39
CA ASP A 197 -8.25 10.47 15.53
C ASP A 197 -7.08 9.92 16.34
N ARG A 198 -6.87 10.43 17.55
CA ARG A 198 -5.86 9.91 18.46
C ARG A 198 -6.16 8.47 18.89
N ARG A 199 -7.42 8.18 19.24
CA ARG A 199 -7.86 6.82 19.61
C ARG A 199 -7.70 5.83 18.47
N LEU A 200 -7.98 6.24 17.23
CA LEU A 200 -7.78 5.41 16.04
C LEU A 200 -6.30 5.16 15.78
N TRP A 201 -5.43 6.14 15.92
CA TRP A 201 -3.99 5.98 15.80
C TRP A 201 -3.41 5.03 16.85
N GLU A 202 -3.86 5.12 18.11
CA GLU A 202 -3.47 4.19 19.19
C GLU A 202 -3.97 2.76 18.90
N LEU A 203 -5.20 2.65 18.44
CA LEU A 203 -5.81 1.38 18.07
C LEU A 203 -5.08 0.76 16.88
N ASP A 204 -4.83 1.54 15.82
CA ASP A 204 -4.09 1.10 14.63
C ASP A 204 -2.75 0.49 15.02
N TRP A 205 -1.94 1.22 15.78
CA TRP A 205 -0.65 0.73 16.24
C TRP A 205 -0.77 -0.58 17.01
N ARG A 206 -1.74 -0.68 17.93
CA ARG A 206 -1.97 -1.88 18.73
C ARG A 206 -2.34 -3.08 17.87
N LEU A 207 -3.15 -2.87 16.83
CA LEU A 207 -3.57 -3.92 15.91
C LEU A 207 -2.49 -4.27 14.88
N PHE A 208 -1.74 -3.27 14.42
CA PHE A 208 -0.71 -3.44 13.41
C PHE A 208 0.43 -4.35 13.88
N GLN A 209 0.76 -4.32 15.18
CA GLN A 209 1.76 -5.20 15.78
C GLN A 209 1.41 -6.71 15.66
N ASP A 210 0.16 -7.05 15.39
CA ASP A 210 -0.29 -8.43 15.21
C ASP A 210 -0.29 -8.88 13.74
N VAL A 211 0.04 -8.00 12.80
CA VAL A 211 0.12 -8.34 11.38
C VAL A 211 1.43 -9.09 11.10
N PRO A 212 1.39 -10.30 10.54
CA PRO A 212 2.59 -11.12 10.34
C PRO A 212 3.37 -10.67 9.10
N MET A 213 4.03 -9.52 9.15
CA MET A 213 4.78 -8.93 8.02
C MET A 213 6.21 -9.47 7.86
N GLY A 214 6.69 -10.27 8.83
CA GLY A 214 8.05 -10.84 8.80
C GLY A 214 9.15 -9.79 8.93
N THR A 215 8.88 -8.66 9.59
CA THR A 215 9.83 -7.57 9.84
C THR A 215 9.47 -6.84 11.12
N ALA A 216 10.45 -6.17 11.74
CA ALA A 216 10.17 -5.26 12.83
C ALA A 216 9.33 -4.07 12.34
N LEU A 217 8.39 -3.63 13.17
CA LEU A 217 7.49 -2.53 12.83
C LEU A 217 7.92 -1.25 13.53
N THR A 218 7.79 -0.14 12.84
CA THR A 218 8.04 1.21 13.36
C THR A 218 6.72 1.94 13.48
N ARG A 219 6.50 2.60 14.62
CA ARG A 219 5.29 3.39 14.84
C ARG A 219 5.43 4.74 14.14
N ARG A 220 4.52 5.03 13.23
CA ARG A 220 4.43 6.35 12.59
C ARG A 220 3.99 7.41 13.59
N PRO A 221 4.55 8.63 13.59
CA PRO A 221 4.02 9.77 14.34
C PRO A 221 2.56 10.04 13.99
N LEU A 222 1.78 10.57 14.93
CA LEU A 222 0.35 10.85 14.74
C LEU A 222 0.10 11.70 13.48
N GLU A 223 0.87 12.77 13.28
CA GLU A 223 0.69 13.67 12.15
C GLU A 223 0.90 12.98 10.80
N ALA A 224 1.95 12.15 10.68
CA ALA A 224 2.22 11.37 9.47
C ALA A 224 1.12 10.33 9.22
N TRP A 225 0.68 9.64 10.29
CA TRP A 225 -0.41 8.66 10.19
C TRP A 225 -1.74 9.31 9.76
N LEU A 226 -2.08 10.48 10.31
CA LEU A 226 -3.29 11.22 9.91
C LEU A 226 -3.29 11.53 8.42
N LYS A 227 -2.19 12.07 7.90
CA LYS A 227 -2.04 12.40 6.47
C LYS A 227 -2.19 11.18 5.56
N GLN A 228 -1.60 10.05 5.98
CA GLN A 228 -1.58 8.84 5.17
C GLN A 228 -2.86 8.00 5.26
N GLU A 229 -3.62 8.10 6.35
CA GLU A 229 -4.78 7.24 6.60
C GLU A 229 -6.11 8.03 6.53
N LEU A 230 -6.30 9.05 7.36
CA LEU A 230 -7.59 9.72 7.48
C LEU A 230 -7.75 10.95 6.56
N GLU A 231 -6.65 11.61 6.22
CA GLU A 231 -6.64 12.77 5.32
C GLU A 231 -6.33 12.37 3.87
N ASP A 232 -6.02 11.10 3.61
CA ASP A 232 -5.86 10.57 2.25
C ASP A 232 -7.18 10.78 1.47
N PRO A 233 -7.15 11.41 0.27
CA PRO A 233 -8.36 11.71 -0.50
C PRO A 233 -9.14 10.47 -0.93
N THR A 234 -8.53 9.30 -0.86
CA THR A 234 -9.20 8.02 -1.15
C THR A 234 -9.93 7.45 0.06
N PHE A 235 -9.65 7.92 1.28
CA PHE A 235 -10.30 7.44 2.49
C PHE A 235 -11.82 7.63 2.44
N ALA A 236 -12.57 6.62 2.84
CA ALA A 236 -14.03 6.59 2.84
C ALA A 236 -14.58 6.51 4.28
N PRO A 237 -14.67 7.62 5.03
CA PRO A 237 -15.07 7.59 6.44
C PRO A 237 -16.46 7.04 6.68
N GLU A 238 -17.40 7.19 5.75
CA GLU A 238 -18.76 6.65 5.82
C GLU A 238 -18.84 5.15 5.54
N LEU A 239 -17.80 4.57 4.91
CA LEU A 239 -17.67 3.15 4.60
C LEU A 239 -16.64 2.43 5.49
N SER A 240 -15.96 3.17 6.34
CA SER A 240 -14.98 2.67 7.31
C SER A 240 -15.63 2.58 8.70
N PHE A 241 -15.50 1.43 9.35
CA PHE A 241 -16.24 1.16 10.59
C PHE A 241 -15.32 0.91 11.77
N VAL A 242 -15.77 1.38 12.93
CA VAL A 242 -15.13 1.19 14.25
C VAL A 242 -16.09 0.35 15.10
N ALA A 243 -15.55 -0.65 15.77
CA ALA A 243 -16.24 -1.39 16.80
C ALA A 243 -16.09 -0.64 18.13
N VAL A 244 -17.18 -0.19 18.67
CA VAL A 244 -17.27 0.62 19.89
C VAL A 244 -17.90 -0.23 20.99
N ARG A 245 -17.29 -0.28 22.17
CA ARG A 245 -17.89 -0.88 23.36
C ARG A 245 -18.22 0.24 24.33
N PRO A 246 -19.50 0.69 24.40
CA PRO A 246 -19.93 1.71 25.35
C PRO A 246 -19.57 1.33 26.79
N GLY A 247 -19.09 2.32 27.54
CA GLY A 247 -18.69 2.10 28.95
C GLY A 247 -17.29 1.50 29.15
N LEU A 248 -16.59 1.09 28.08
CA LEU A 248 -15.18 0.77 28.17
C LEU A 248 -14.37 2.07 28.20
N ASP A 249 -13.46 2.18 29.16
CA ASP A 249 -12.56 3.32 29.33
C ASP A 249 -11.08 2.86 29.28
N ASP A 250 -10.67 2.42 28.09
CA ASP A 250 -9.27 2.12 27.85
C ASP A 250 -8.47 3.44 27.76
N PRO A 251 -7.35 3.58 28.49
CA PRO A 251 -6.64 4.86 28.58
C PRO A 251 -6.08 5.37 27.24
N LEU A 252 -5.91 4.52 26.24
CA LEU A 252 -5.38 4.87 24.93
C LEU A 252 -6.48 4.90 23.85
N THR A 253 -7.28 3.85 23.77
CA THR A 253 -8.27 3.67 22.71
C THR A 253 -9.69 4.06 23.12
N GLY A 254 -9.91 4.42 24.41
CA GLY A 254 -11.25 4.66 24.94
C GLY A 254 -12.17 3.48 24.70
N PRO A 255 -13.35 3.70 24.12
CA PRO A 255 -14.32 2.63 23.85
C PRO A 255 -14.02 1.83 22.56
N TYR A 256 -12.97 2.16 21.80
CA TYR A 256 -12.69 1.53 20.50
C TYR A 256 -11.96 0.19 20.67
N VAL A 257 -12.54 -0.87 20.13
CA VAL A 257 -12.03 -2.24 20.29
C VAL A 257 -11.58 -2.90 18.98
N GLY A 258 -11.90 -2.30 17.84
CA GLY A 258 -11.50 -2.76 16.51
C GLY A 258 -11.94 -1.79 15.43
N TYR A 259 -11.40 -1.93 14.23
CA TYR A 259 -11.85 -1.13 13.09
C TYR A 259 -11.55 -1.83 11.76
N SER A 260 -12.21 -1.36 10.70
CA SER A 260 -11.94 -1.75 9.31
C SER A 260 -12.07 -0.53 8.42
N THR A 261 -11.04 -0.23 7.64
CA THR A 261 -11.02 0.95 6.75
C THR A 261 -11.25 0.56 5.30
N LEU A 262 -11.96 1.44 4.57
CA LEU A 262 -12.12 1.36 3.12
C LEU A 262 -11.56 2.62 2.46
N MET A 263 -10.75 2.40 1.41
CA MET A 263 -10.17 3.43 0.56
C MET A 263 -10.77 3.32 -0.84
N ARG A 264 -11.12 4.43 -1.48
CA ARG A 264 -11.58 4.46 -2.87
C ARG A 264 -10.39 4.38 -3.81
N ASN A 265 -10.46 3.53 -4.83
CA ASN A 265 -9.46 3.52 -5.89
C ASN A 265 -9.99 4.29 -7.12
N PRO A 266 -9.14 5.07 -7.83
CA PRO A 266 -9.54 5.78 -9.05
C PRO A 266 -10.12 4.88 -10.15
N ALA A 267 -9.83 3.58 -10.15
CA ALA A 267 -10.44 2.60 -11.07
C ALA A 267 -11.87 2.20 -10.71
N GLY A 268 -12.46 2.77 -9.64
CA GLY A 268 -13.86 2.54 -9.27
C GLY A 268 -14.10 1.35 -8.33
N PHE A 269 -13.07 0.75 -7.77
CA PHE A 269 -13.17 -0.25 -6.71
C PHE A 269 -12.76 0.33 -5.34
N TYR A 270 -12.95 -0.45 -4.29
CA TYR A 270 -12.56 -0.10 -2.93
C TYR A 270 -11.50 -1.06 -2.40
N VAL A 271 -10.63 -0.57 -1.52
CA VAL A 271 -9.57 -1.36 -0.90
C VAL A 271 -9.75 -1.35 0.61
N ILE A 272 -9.75 -2.53 1.22
CA ILE A 272 -9.62 -2.61 2.67
C ILE A 272 -8.17 -2.33 3.03
N GLY A 273 -7.94 -1.24 3.75
CA GLY A 273 -6.61 -0.87 4.27
C GLY A 273 -6.24 -1.75 5.46
N MET A 274 -6.85 -1.50 6.59
CA MET A 274 -6.66 -2.29 7.81
C MET A 274 -7.97 -2.94 8.25
N THR A 275 -7.91 -4.14 8.82
CA THR A 275 -8.97 -4.73 9.63
C THR A 275 -8.34 -5.41 10.82
N GLY A 276 -8.76 -5.02 12.02
CA GLY A 276 -8.25 -5.63 13.24
C GLY A 276 -9.19 -5.45 14.43
N VAL A 277 -8.99 -6.30 15.43
CA VAL A 277 -9.70 -6.28 16.72
C VAL A 277 -8.69 -6.56 17.82
N ARG A 278 -8.78 -5.83 18.94
CA ARG A 278 -7.90 -6.03 20.09
C ARG A 278 -7.95 -7.49 20.54
N ARG A 279 -6.84 -8.01 21.05
CA ARG A 279 -6.70 -9.43 21.43
C ARG A 279 -7.80 -9.88 22.39
N GLU A 280 -8.16 -9.03 23.35
CA GLU A 280 -9.16 -9.28 24.41
C GLU A 280 -10.59 -9.37 23.87
N ASP A 281 -10.83 -8.82 22.69
CA ASP A 281 -12.14 -8.74 22.04
C ASP A 281 -12.30 -9.71 20.86
N ARG A 282 -11.27 -10.55 20.57
CA ARG A 282 -11.30 -11.56 19.52
C ARG A 282 -12.18 -12.76 19.87
N GLY A 283 -12.45 -13.57 18.86
CA GLY A 283 -13.29 -14.79 19.01
C GLY A 283 -14.78 -14.53 19.11
N ARG A 284 -15.23 -13.26 18.95
CA ARG A 284 -16.64 -12.83 19.08
C ARG A 284 -17.22 -12.32 17.76
N GLY A 285 -16.64 -12.67 16.62
CA GLY A 285 -17.12 -12.26 15.30
C GLY A 285 -16.90 -10.80 14.92
N VAL A 286 -16.32 -9.94 15.80
CA VAL A 286 -16.22 -8.48 15.61
C VAL A 286 -15.52 -8.08 14.30
N ALA A 287 -14.38 -8.70 13.95
CA ALA A 287 -13.66 -8.39 12.71
C ALA A 287 -14.50 -8.69 11.46
N LYS A 288 -15.22 -9.82 11.48
CA LYS A 288 -16.13 -10.20 10.40
C LYS A 288 -17.30 -9.23 10.31
N ALA A 289 -17.88 -8.84 11.44
CA ALA A 289 -18.99 -7.88 11.52
C ALA A 289 -18.59 -6.49 11.00
N LEU A 290 -17.38 -6.00 11.30
CA LEU A 290 -16.84 -4.75 10.76
C LEU A 290 -16.80 -4.77 9.22
N LYS A 291 -16.29 -5.85 8.62
CA LYS A 291 -16.30 -6.01 7.15
C LYS A 291 -17.71 -6.08 6.58
N VAL A 292 -18.63 -6.81 7.25
CA VAL A 292 -20.03 -6.89 6.84
C VAL A 292 -20.70 -5.51 6.89
N ALA A 293 -20.45 -4.72 7.94
CA ALA A 293 -20.97 -3.35 8.04
C ALA A 293 -20.49 -2.48 6.86
N ALA A 294 -19.20 -2.53 6.54
CA ALA A 294 -18.62 -1.84 5.38
C ALA A 294 -19.25 -2.30 4.05
N MET A 295 -19.42 -3.62 3.86
CA MET A 295 -20.06 -4.20 2.67
C MET A 295 -21.53 -3.76 2.54
N ARG A 296 -22.30 -3.72 3.65
CA ARG A 296 -23.70 -3.24 3.66
C ARG A 296 -23.80 -1.75 3.35
N ALA A 297 -22.92 -0.93 3.95
CA ALA A 297 -22.87 0.50 3.66
C ALA A 297 -22.53 0.76 2.19
N LEU A 298 -21.55 0.06 1.63
CA LEU A 298 -21.21 0.16 0.22
C LEU A 298 -22.35 -0.31 -0.68
N ALA A 299 -23.01 -1.42 -0.37
CA ALA A 299 -24.17 -1.89 -1.14
C ALA A 299 -25.31 -0.86 -1.12
N GLY A 300 -25.58 -0.20 0.02
CA GLY A 300 -26.53 0.89 0.14
C GLY A 300 -26.15 2.16 -0.65
N ALA A 301 -24.87 2.36 -0.90
CA ALA A 301 -24.34 3.48 -1.70
C ALA A 301 -24.22 3.17 -3.22
N GLY A 302 -24.80 2.08 -3.69
CA GLY A 302 -24.78 1.69 -5.10
C GLY A 302 -23.94 0.44 -5.40
N GLY A 303 -23.26 -0.11 -4.39
CA GLY A 303 -22.45 -1.32 -4.50
C GLY A 303 -21.07 -1.08 -5.13
N GLY A 304 -20.32 -2.15 -5.31
CA GLY A 304 -19.00 -2.11 -5.93
C GLY A 304 -18.11 -3.30 -5.59
N GLU A 305 -16.95 -3.33 -6.22
CA GLU A 305 -15.90 -4.30 -5.93
C GLU A 305 -15.08 -3.85 -4.73
N ILE A 306 -14.79 -4.78 -3.84
CA ILE A 306 -13.87 -4.59 -2.71
C ILE A 306 -12.67 -5.51 -2.90
N ARG A 307 -11.48 -4.96 -2.77
CA ARG A 307 -10.20 -5.70 -2.77
C ARG A 307 -9.56 -5.65 -1.40
N THR A 308 -8.85 -6.69 -1.04
CA THR A 308 -8.04 -6.74 0.19
C THR A 308 -6.80 -7.58 -0.05
N MET A 309 -5.72 -7.25 0.64
CA MET A 309 -4.46 -7.97 0.54
C MET A 309 -4.06 -8.54 1.89
N ASN A 310 -3.70 -9.81 1.91
CA ASN A 310 -3.24 -10.48 3.12
C ASN A 310 -1.97 -11.26 2.86
N ASP A 311 -1.05 -11.15 3.79
CA ASP A 311 0.19 -11.92 3.78
C ASP A 311 -0.13 -13.42 3.90
N ARG A 312 0.62 -14.27 3.17
CA ARG A 312 0.40 -15.72 3.14
C ARG A 312 0.30 -16.37 4.53
N PRO A 313 1.10 -15.99 5.54
CA PRO A 313 0.98 -16.56 6.90
C PRO A 313 -0.28 -16.17 7.66
N ASN A 314 -1.06 -15.18 7.18
CA ASN A 314 -2.27 -14.72 7.85
C ASN A 314 -3.49 -15.60 7.50
N ALA A 315 -3.42 -16.89 7.86
CA ALA A 315 -4.45 -17.88 7.54
C ALA A 315 -5.84 -17.46 8.06
N ALA A 316 -5.92 -16.95 9.29
CA ALA A 316 -7.20 -16.54 9.90
C ALA A 316 -7.91 -15.45 9.07
N MET A 317 -7.16 -14.47 8.55
CA MET A 317 -7.74 -13.42 7.70
C MET A 317 -8.15 -13.95 6.32
N LEU A 318 -7.36 -14.85 5.74
CA LEU A 318 -7.69 -15.49 4.46
C LEU A 318 -8.95 -16.36 4.57
N GLU A 319 -9.08 -17.13 5.65
CA GLU A 319 -10.28 -17.93 5.94
C GLU A 319 -11.51 -17.03 6.15
N MET A 320 -11.37 -15.95 6.92
CA MET A 320 -12.45 -14.99 7.14
C MET A 320 -12.90 -14.35 5.82
N ASN A 321 -11.96 -13.94 4.97
CA ASN A 321 -12.29 -13.37 3.67
C ASN A 321 -13.03 -14.39 2.79
N SER A 322 -12.57 -15.64 2.74
CA SER A 322 -13.27 -16.72 2.02
C SER A 322 -14.68 -16.93 2.54
N ALA A 323 -14.87 -16.95 3.87
CA ALA A 323 -16.18 -17.09 4.51
C ALA A 323 -17.12 -15.89 4.29
N LEU A 324 -16.60 -14.72 3.90
CA LEU A 324 -17.36 -13.55 3.47
C LEU A 324 -17.68 -13.54 1.98
N GLY A 325 -17.16 -14.50 1.20
CA GLY A 325 -17.37 -14.59 -0.24
C GLY A 325 -16.29 -13.96 -1.09
N PHE A 326 -15.19 -13.49 -0.50
CA PHE A 326 -14.05 -13.04 -1.28
C PHE A 326 -13.42 -14.20 -2.07
N ARG A 327 -13.09 -13.93 -3.32
CA ARG A 327 -12.39 -14.86 -4.21
C ARG A 327 -10.94 -14.43 -4.38
N ARG A 328 -10.04 -15.39 -4.52
CA ARG A 328 -8.62 -15.11 -4.73
C ARG A 328 -8.40 -14.42 -6.07
N GLY A 329 -7.68 -13.31 -6.02
CA GLY A 329 -7.17 -12.55 -7.14
C GLY A 329 -5.67 -12.78 -7.37
N PRO A 330 -4.96 -11.79 -7.92
CA PRO A 330 -3.51 -11.87 -8.15
C PRO A 330 -2.69 -12.15 -6.90
N THR A 331 -1.51 -12.73 -7.10
CA THR A 331 -0.49 -12.86 -6.06
C THR A 331 0.53 -11.75 -6.21
N HIS A 332 0.79 -11.04 -5.13
CA HIS A 332 1.83 -10.03 -5.03
C HIS A 332 3.08 -10.69 -4.44
N PHE A 333 4.21 -10.56 -5.12
CA PHE A 333 5.50 -11.08 -4.70
C PHE A 333 6.40 -9.95 -4.23
N ARG A 334 6.84 -10.00 -2.98
CA ARG A 334 7.96 -9.18 -2.53
C ARG A 334 9.26 -9.80 -3.02
N TYR A 335 10.02 -9.01 -3.76
CA TYR A 335 11.36 -9.33 -4.22
C TYR A 335 12.38 -8.62 -3.34
N GLU A 336 13.46 -9.32 -2.99
CA GLU A 336 14.57 -8.79 -2.19
C GLU A 336 15.88 -8.98 -2.93
N LEU A 337 16.71 -7.92 -2.91
CA LEU A 337 18.11 -7.94 -3.35
C LEU A 337 18.98 -7.71 -2.14
N HIS A 338 19.78 -8.72 -1.79
CA HIS A 338 20.81 -8.57 -0.76
C HIS A 338 22.10 -8.06 -1.39
N LEU A 339 22.57 -6.92 -0.90
CA LEU A 339 23.83 -6.29 -1.30
C LEU A 339 24.89 -6.76 -0.32
N GLY A 340 25.92 -7.48 -0.82
CA GLY A 340 27.04 -7.92 0.02
C GLY A 340 27.74 -6.74 0.70
N GLU A 341 28.41 -6.99 1.83
CA GLU A 341 29.26 -6.01 2.49
C GLU A 341 30.42 -5.67 1.55
N GLY A 342 30.40 -4.46 0.97
CA GLY A 342 31.52 -3.91 0.23
C GLY A 342 31.78 -4.55 -1.13
N ALA A 343 31.02 -4.19 -2.14
CA ALA A 343 31.45 -4.26 -3.55
C ALA A 343 31.43 -2.85 -4.15
#